data_ff1ded767068960a9c87bc7bd5321cf0
#
_entry.id   ff1ded767068960a9c87bc7bd5321cf0
#
_cell.length_a   1.000
_cell.length_b   1.000
_cell.length_c   1.000
_cell.angle_alpha   90.00
_cell.angle_beta   90.00
_cell.angle_gamma   90.00
#
_symmetry.space_group_name_H-M   'P 1'
#
loop_
_entity.id
_entity.type
_entity.pdbx_description
1 polymer ?
#
loop_
_entity_poly.entity_id
_entity_poly.type
_entity_poly.pdbx_seq_one_letter_code
_entity_poly.pdbx_strand_id
1 'polypeptide(L)'
;MSTRENIAGNIITVLDAVTSPIELKKITREPFDVDELTQQQYPAVFIQSGNEIRSDETMTSTTITRQAQADFILVGFVKGTDTNIDTKRNQLISTIESSLEADRTRGGYAKKTEIVEVSTDEGTLYPVGGIRVVVRVTYVYTAGTP
;
A
#
# COMPACT_ATOMS: atom_id res chain seq x y z
N MET A 1 12.85 14.03 -7.07
CA MET A 1 11.64 13.19 -7.18
C MET A 1 10.49 13.80 -6.42
N SER A 2 9.27 13.56 -6.86
CA SER A 2 8.10 14.08 -6.15
C SER A 2 7.93 13.39 -4.79
N THR A 3 7.24 14.07 -3.88
CA THR A 3 6.89 13.51 -2.57
C THR A 3 6.07 12.23 -2.72
N ARG A 4 5.13 12.23 -3.67
CA ARG A 4 4.33 11.04 -3.97
C ARG A 4 5.18 9.84 -4.37
N GLU A 5 6.21 10.06 -5.19
CA GLU A 5 7.14 9.00 -5.59
C GLU A 5 7.94 8.49 -4.41
N ASN A 6 8.40 9.37 -3.54
CA ASN A 6 9.11 9.01 -2.32
C ASN A 6 8.22 8.19 -1.37
N ILE A 7 6.96 8.55 -1.26
CA ILE A 7 5.98 7.80 -0.44
C ILE A 7 5.79 6.39 -0.99
N ALA A 8 5.59 6.26 -2.30
CA ALA A 8 5.44 4.95 -2.93
C ALA A 8 6.67 4.06 -2.70
N GLY A 9 7.85 4.62 -2.86
CA GLY A 9 9.11 3.91 -2.58
C GLY A 9 9.25 3.48 -1.13
N ASN A 10 8.82 4.34 -0.20
CA ASN A 10 8.84 4.01 1.22
C ASN A 10 7.90 2.85 1.55
N ILE A 11 6.70 2.82 0.97
CA ILE A 11 5.77 1.71 1.19
C ILE A 11 6.41 0.38 0.79
N ILE A 12 7.06 0.34 -0.36
CA ILE A 12 7.77 -0.87 -0.83
C ILE A 12 8.88 -1.26 0.16
N THR A 13 9.69 -0.30 0.58
CA THR A 13 10.80 -0.56 1.49
C THR A 13 10.32 -1.12 2.83
N VAL A 14 9.25 -0.55 3.38
CA VAL A 14 8.69 -0.99 4.66
C VAL A 14 8.13 -2.41 4.54
N LEU A 15 7.39 -2.70 3.48
CA LEU A 15 6.80 -4.02 3.29
C LEU A 15 7.86 -5.09 2.98
N ASP A 16 8.93 -4.72 2.27
CA ASP A 16 10.02 -5.63 1.95
C ASP A 16 10.82 -6.06 3.20
N ALA A 17 10.81 -5.23 4.23
CA ALA A 17 11.52 -5.52 5.47
C ALA A 17 10.76 -6.42 6.44
N VAL A 18 9.47 -6.72 6.18
CA VAL A 18 8.63 -7.50 7.09
C VAL A 18 8.94 -8.99 6.99
N THR A 19 9.11 -9.63 8.15
CA THR A 19 9.36 -11.08 8.22
C THR A 19 8.32 -11.82 9.04
N SER A 20 7.51 -11.12 9.84
CA SER A 20 6.52 -11.70 10.75
C SER A 20 5.28 -10.81 10.81
N PRO A 21 4.09 -11.35 10.91
CA PRO A 21 3.72 -12.76 10.97
C PRO A 21 3.83 -13.49 9.63
N ILE A 22 3.94 -12.76 8.53
CA ILE A 22 4.10 -13.34 7.20
C ILE A 22 5.13 -12.53 6.42
N GLU A 23 6.05 -13.21 5.74
CA GLU A 23 7.06 -12.57 4.90
C GLU A 23 6.53 -12.46 3.47
N LEU A 24 6.60 -11.25 2.89
CA LEU A 24 6.19 -11.03 1.52
C LEU A 24 7.32 -11.45 0.57
N LYS A 25 7.02 -12.35 -0.36
CA LYS A 25 8.03 -12.91 -1.27
C LYS A 25 8.19 -12.13 -2.55
N LYS A 26 7.19 -11.36 -2.94
CA LYS A 26 7.25 -10.50 -4.11
C LYS A 26 6.52 -9.19 -3.80
N ILE A 27 7.23 -8.07 -3.94
CA ILE A 27 6.67 -6.73 -3.77
C ILE A 27 7.12 -5.91 -4.95
N THR A 28 6.18 -5.31 -5.68
CA THR A 28 6.50 -4.57 -6.90
C THR A 28 5.50 -3.45 -7.12
N ARG A 29 5.87 -2.48 -7.93
CA ARG A 29 4.97 -1.44 -8.44
C ARG A 29 4.38 -1.81 -9.80
N GLU A 30 4.83 -2.90 -10.39
CA GLU A 30 4.33 -3.38 -11.66
C GLU A 30 3.19 -4.38 -11.44
N PRO A 31 2.02 -4.15 -12.03
CA PRO A 31 0.93 -5.12 -11.93
C PRO A 31 1.33 -6.47 -12.53
N PHE A 32 0.81 -7.53 -11.95
CA PHE A 32 1.02 -8.88 -12.46
C PHE A 32 -0.28 -9.68 -12.35
N ASP A 33 -0.43 -10.68 -13.20
CA ASP A 33 -1.51 -11.64 -13.11
C ASP A 33 -1.12 -12.76 -12.15
N VAL A 34 -2.13 -13.31 -11.47
CA VAL A 34 -1.96 -14.44 -10.56
C VAL A 34 -1.28 -15.62 -11.26
N ASP A 35 -1.62 -15.84 -12.53
CA ASP A 35 -1.08 -16.95 -13.33
C ASP A 35 0.42 -16.81 -13.62
N GLU A 36 0.98 -15.62 -13.49
CA GLU A 36 2.41 -15.36 -13.69
C GLU A 36 3.25 -15.71 -12.48
N LEU A 37 2.60 -15.97 -11.32
CA LEU A 37 3.31 -16.23 -10.06
C LEU A 37 3.69 -17.69 -9.92
N THR A 38 4.95 -17.94 -9.55
CA THR A 38 5.39 -19.25 -9.11
C THR A 38 4.99 -19.47 -7.66
N GLN A 39 5.01 -20.72 -7.19
CA GLN A 39 4.63 -21.04 -5.82
C GLN A 39 5.52 -20.36 -4.78
N GLN A 40 6.79 -20.15 -5.09
CA GLN A 40 7.73 -19.48 -4.19
C GLN A 40 7.52 -17.96 -4.11
N GLN A 41 6.72 -17.38 -4.97
CA GLN A 41 6.48 -15.93 -5.00
C GLN A 41 5.30 -15.50 -4.14
N TYR A 42 4.57 -16.44 -3.54
CA TYR A 42 3.49 -16.10 -2.58
C TYR A 42 4.05 -15.97 -1.17
N PRO A 43 3.57 -15.04 -0.36
CA PRO A 43 2.64 -13.94 -0.68
C PRO A 43 3.24 -12.88 -1.58
N ALA A 44 2.43 -12.34 -2.48
CA ALA A 44 2.86 -11.31 -3.43
C ALA A 44 1.95 -10.09 -3.33
N VAL A 45 2.53 -8.91 -3.48
CA VAL A 45 1.79 -7.64 -3.42
C VAL A 45 2.30 -6.73 -4.54
N PHE A 46 1.38 -6.07 -5.23
CA PHE A 46 1.76 -4.94 -6.08
C PHE A 46 1.04 -3.67 -5.64
N ILE A 47 1.67 -2.54 -5.89
CA ILE A 47 1.21 -1.22 -5.44
C ILE A 47 0.98 -0.35 -6.66
N GLN A 48 -0.21 0.27 -6.71
CA GLN A 48 -0.56 1.21 -7.76
C GLN A 48 -0.94 2.55 -7.14
N SER A 49 -0.58 3.63 -7.79
CA SER A 49 -1.03 4.96 -7.42
C SER A 49 -2.51 5.11 -7.79
N GLY A 50 -3.31 5.55 -6.86
CA GLY A 50 -4.72 5.83 -7.05
C GLY A 50 -4.99 7.32 -7.21
N ASN A 51 -6.17 7.75 -6.80
CA ASN A 51 -6.59 9.14 -6.87
C ASN A 51 -5.91 9.99 -5.80
N GLU A 52 -5.77 11.27 -6.10
CA GLU A 52 -5.23 12.24 -5.16
C GLU A 52 -6.12 13.48 -5.17
N ILE A 53 -6.49 13.95 -3.98
CA ILE A 53 -7.25 15.19 -3.79
C ILE A 53 -6.32 16.22 -3.17
N ARG A 54 -6.30 17.41 -3.72
CA ARG A 54 -5.42 18.49 -3.28
C ARG A 54 -6.24 19.70 -2.85
N SER A 55 -5.78 20.39 -1.80
CA SER A 55 -6.38 21.60 -1.30
C SER A 55 -5.31 22.54 -0.78
N ASP A 56 -5.55 23.84 -0.90
CA ASP A 56 -4.63 24.85 -0.36
C ASP A 56 -4.75 24.86 1.16
N GLU A 57 -3.64 24.79 1.87
CA GLU A 57 -3.59 24.81 3.33
C GLU A 57 -3.26 26.22 3.83
N THR A 58 -2.18 26.82 3.32
CA THR A 58 -1.80 28.18 3.66
C THR A 58 -1.37 28.92 2.41
N MET A 59 -1.56 30.24 2.40
CA MET A 59 -1.19 31.11 1.30
C MET A 59 -0.40 32.30 1.82
N THR A 60 0.70 32.59 1.15
CA THR A 60 1.44 33.86 1.32
C THR A 60 1.43 34.61 -0.02
N SER A 61 2.00 35.78 -0.07
CA SER A 61 2.07 36.54 -1.32
C SER A 61 2.92 35.88 -2.41
N THR A 62 3.82 34.96 -2.03
CA THR A 62 4.77 34.33 -2.95
C THR A 62 4.67 32.81 -2.98
N THR A 63 4.08 32.16 -1.96
CA THR A 63 4.01 30.71 -1.88
C THR A 63 2.64 30.23 -1.41
N ILE A 64 2.25 29.09 -1.92
CA ILE A 64 1.04 28.38 -1.50
C ILE A 64 1.49 26.99 -0.99
N THR A 65 1.08 26.66 0.22
CA THR A 65 1.27 25.31 0.76
C THR A 65 0.00 24.52 0.51
N ARG A 66 0.12 23.38 -0.12
CA ARG A 66 -1.00 22.48 -0.42
C ARG A 66 -0.92 21.22 0.35
N GLN A 67 -2.09 20.73 0.76
CA GLN A 67 -2.25 19.42 1.34
C GLN A 67 -2.81 18.48 0.29
N ALA A 68 -2.21 17.31 0.19
CA ALA A 68 -2.69 16.24 -0.69
C ALA A 68 -3.05 15.01 0.11
N GLN A 69 -4.15 14.37 -0.30
CA GLN A 69 -4.53 13.05 0.18
C GLN A 69 -4.44 12.10 -0.99
N ALA A 70 -3.39 11.29 -1.02
CA ALA A 70 -3.13 10.35 -2.11
C ALA A 70 -3.52 8.95 -1.68
N ASP A 71 -4.26 8.26 -2.52
CA ASP A 71 -4.60 6.86 -2.31
C ASP A 71 -3.61 5.97 -3.05
N PHE A 72 -3.10 4.98 -2.33
CA PHE A 72 -2.26 3.92 -2.90
C PHE A 72 -3.04 2.61 -2.76
N ILE A 73 -3.13 1.87 -3.84
CA ILE A 73 -3.90 0.64 -3.90
C ILE A 73 -2.92 -0.53 -3.87
N LEU A 74 -3.01 -1.34 -2.83
CA LEU A 74 -2.20 -2.53 -2.67
C LEU A 74 -3.07 -3.75 -2.97
N VAL A 75 -2.65 -4.53 -3.95
CA VAL A 75 -3.31 -5.78 -4.30
C VAL A 75 -2.38 -6.92 -3.92
N GLY A 76 -2.85 -7.80 -3.07
CA GLY A 76 -2.05 -8.90 -2.54
C GLY A 76 -2.66 -10.26 -2.79
N PHE A 77 -1.81 -11.26 -2.89
CA PHE A 77 -2.21 -12.65 -3.13
C PHE A 77 -1.49 -13.57 -2.18
N VAL A 78 -2.25 -14.51 -1.61
CA VAL A 78 -1.73 -15.61 -0.81
C VAL A 78 -2.20 -16.92 -1.42
N LYS A 79 -1.50 -18.01 -1.11
CA LYS A 79 -1.90 -19.33 -1.55
C LYS A 79 -2.08 -20.23 -0.33
N GLY A 80 -3.13 -21.02 -0.34
CA GLY A 80 -3.43 -21.88 0.79
C GLY A 80 -4.40 -22.99 0.44
N THR A 81 -4.92 -23.63 1.48
CA THR A 81 -5.91 -24.69 1.38
C THR A 81 -7.30 -24.14 1.72
N ASP A 82 -8.33 -24.93 1.48
CA ASP A 82 -9.71 -24.55 1.81
C ASP A 82 -9.92 -24.28 3.31
N THR A 83 -9.06 -24.85 4.17
CA THR A 83 -9.18 -24.66 5.62
C THR A 83 -8.40 -23.45 6.14
N ASN A 84 -7.42 -22.94 5.41
CA ASN A 84 -6.54 -21.87 5.91
C ASN A 84 -6.43 -20.64 5.01
N ILE A 85 -7.05 -20.63 3.84
CA ILE A 85 -6.89 -19.54 2.89
C ILE A 85 -7.42 -18.20 3.46
N ASP A 86 -8.55 -18.24 4.15
CA ASP A 86 -9.09 -17.03 4.76
C ASP A 86 -8.20 -16.51 5.88
N THR A 87 -7.64 -17.40 6.69
CA THR A 87 -6.66 -17.03 7.71
C THR A 87 -5.44 -16.36 7.09
N LYS A 88 -4.95 -16.89 5.98
CA LYS A 88 -3.80 -16.31 5.28
C LYS A 88 -4.11 -14.93 4.69
N ARG A 89 -5.31 -14.73 4.14
CA ARG A 89 -5.75 -13.40 3.72
C ARG A 89 -5.73 -12.42 4.88
N ASN A 90 -6.28 -12.81 6.01
CA ASN A 90 -6.32 -11.96 7.20
C ASN A 90 -4.92 -11.66 7.74
N GLN A 91 -4.02 -12.62 7.71
CA GLN A 91 -2.62 -12.40 8.10
C GLN A 91 -1.93 -11.41 7.17
N LEU A 92 -2.18 -11.48 5.88
CA LEU A 92 -1.61 -10.53 4.93
C LEU A 92 -2.13 -9.12 5.17
N ILE A 93 -3.43 -8.97 5.38
CA ILE A 93 -4.05 -7.67 5.72
C ILE A 93 -3.44 -7.11 6.99
N SER A 94 -3.36 -7.89 8.05
CA SER A 94 -2.79 -7.45 9.33
C SER A 94 -1.32 -7.06 9.21
N THR A 95 -0.56 -7.80 8.42
CA THR A 95 0.86 -7.50 8.18
C THR A 95 1.02 -6.16 7.49
N ILE A 96 0.23 -5.91 6.45
CA ILE A 96 0.27 -4.63 5.72
C ILE A 96 -0.13 -3.49 6.65
N GLU A 97 -1.22 -3.62 7.38
CA GLU A 97 -1.71 -2.57 8.26
C GLU A 97 -0.73 -2.25 9.37
N SER A 98 -0.26 -3.25 10.11
CA SER A 98 0.66 -3.03 11.22
C SER A 98 2.00 -2.46 10.76
N SER A 99 2.48 -2.88 9.60
CA SER A 99 3.75 -2.39 9.05
C SER A 99 3.68 -0.93 8.63
N LEU A 100 2.59 -0.55 7.96
CA LEU A 100 2.43 0.81 7.47
C LEU A 100 2.04 1.77 8.59
N GLU A 101 1.29 1.34 9.59
CA GLU A 101 0.91 2.21 10.69
C GLU A 101 1.98 2.33 11.77
N ALA A 102 3.02 1.50 11.75
CA ALA A 102 4.16 1.65 12.65
C ALA A 102 4.90 2.97 12.43
N ASP A 103 4.93 3.47 11.19
CA ASP A 103 5.43 4.80 10.87
C ASP A 103 4.43 5.50 9.94
N ARG A 104 3.59 6.33 10.50
CA ARG A 104 2.56 7.05 9.73
C ARG A 104 3.11 8.18 8.87
N THR A 105 4.38 8.54 9.06
CA THR A 105 5.02 9.65 8.33
C THR A 105 5.69 9.22 7.04
N ARG A 106 5.69 7.94 6.71
CA ARG A 106 6.35 7.42 5.51
C ARG A 106 7.81 7.89 5.42
N GLY A 107 8.57 7.71 6.50
CA GLY A 107 9.96 8.14 6.52
C GLY A 107 10.13 9.67 6.56
N GLY A 108 9.11 10.39 6.99
CA GLY A 108 9.13 11.85 7.07
C GLY A 108 8.52 12.57 5.86
N TYR A 109 8.07 11.84 4.84
CA TYR A 109 7.48 12.44 3.65
C TYR A 109 6.00 12.78 3.80
N ALA A 110 5.34 12.28 4.84
CA ALA A 110 3.90 12.43 5.01
C ALA A 110 3.55 12.87 6.42
N LYS A 111 2.36 13.43 6.59
CA LYS A 111 1.78 13.75 7.88
C LYS A 111 1.07 12.56 8.50
N LYS A 112 0.42 11.75 7.69
CA LYS A 112 -0.48 10.70 8.16
C LYS A 112 -0.65 9.60 7.12
N THR A 113 -0.73 8.38 7.58
CA THR A 113 -1.06 7.20 6.78
C THR A 113 -2.25 6.49 7.40
N GLU A 114 -3.27 6.16 6.60
CA GLU A 114 -4.47 5.45 7.06
C GLU A 114 -4.81 4.32 6.11
N ILE A 115 -5.27 3.20 6.66
CA ILE A 115 -5.92 2.16 5.87
C ILE A 115 -7.41 2.50 5.83
N VAL A 116 -7.94 2.84 4.67
CA VAL A 116 -9.31 3.35 4.55
C VAL A 116 -10.29 2.34 3.97
N GLU A 117 -9.79 1.29 3.31
CA GLU A 117 -10.64 0.25 2.75
C GLU A 117 -9.86 -1.05 2.64
N VAL A 118 -10.54 -2.15 2.95
CA VAL A 118 -10.01 -3.50 2.77
C VAL A 118 -11.09 -4.33 2.11
N SER A 119 -10.75 -5.04 1.04
CA SER A 119 -11.66 -5.98 0.39
C SER A 119 -10.92 -7.26 0.04
N THR A 120 -11.67 -8.34 -0.17
CA THR A 120 -11.13 -9.64 -0.50
C THR A 120 -11.77 -10.16 -1.79
N ASP A 121 -11.22 -11.23 -2.35
CA ASP A 121 -11.78 -11.91 -3.51
C ASP A 121 -13.01 -12.78 -3.18
N GLU A 122 -13.32 -12.91 -1.89
CA GLU A 122 -14.47 -13.69 -1.41
C GLU A 122 -14.43 -15.16 -1.86
N GLY A 123 -13.22 -15.69 -2.08
CA GLY A 123 -13.03 -17.08 -2.47
C GLY A 123 -13.05 -17.35 -3.98
N THR A 124 -13.23 -16.33 -4.81
CA THR A 124 -13.35 -16.51 -6.27
C THR A 124 -12.05 -16.96 -6.93
N LEU A 125 -10.90 -16.70 -6.31
CA LEU A 125 -9.58 -17.04 -6.85
C LEU A 125 -8.99 -18.33 -6.27
N TYR A 126 -9.75 -19.05 -5.42
CA TYR A 126 -9.24 -20.28 -4.80
C TYR A 126 -8.53 -21.18 -5.83
N PRO A 127 -7.35 -21.77 -5.53
CA PRO A 127 -6.64 -21.86 -4.23
C PRO A 127 -5.79 -20.61 -3.87
N VAL A 128 -5.95 -19.53 -4.56
CA VAL A 128 -5.32 -18.24 -4.29
C VAL A 128 -6.32 -17.36 -3.55
N GLY A 129 -5.88 -16.64 -2.52
CA GLY A 129 -6.68 -15.64 -1.85
C GLY A 129 -6.18 -14.26 -2.22
N GLY A 130 -7.08 -13.39 -2.72
CA GLY A 130 -6.76 -12.02 -3.09
C GLY A 130 -7.26 -11.03 -2.06
N ILE A 131 -6.49 -9.96 -1.87
CA ILE A 131 -6.91 -8.82 -1.05
C ILE A 131 -6.65 -7.53 -1.82
N ARG A 132 -7.40 -6.50 -1.49
CA ARG A 132 -7.20 -5.15 -1.98
C ARG A 132 -7.27 -4.20 -0.79
N VAL A 133 -6.22 -3.45 -0.59
CA VAL A 133 -6.11 -2.50 0.52
C VAL A 133 -5.90 -1.12 -0.06
N VAL A 134 -6.71 -0.16 0.36
CA VAL A 134 -6.53 1.24 -0.02
C VAL A 134 -5.88 1.97 1.14
N VAL A 135 -4.71 2.51 0.88
CA VAL A 135 -3.91 3.27 1.86
C VAL A 135 -3.98 4.74 1.48
N ARG A 136 -4.49 5.56 2.38
CA ARG A 136 -4.57 7.02 2.18
C ARG A 136 -3.44 7.69 2.92
N VAL A 137 -2.62 8.42 2.19
CA VAL A 137 -1.48 9.15 2.75
C VAL A 137 -1.71 10.64 2.57
N THR A 138 -1.63 11.38 3.67
CA THR A 138 -1.77 12.84 3.67
C THR A 138 -0.39 13.45 3.75
N TYR A 139 -0.05 14.32 2.81
CA TYR A 139 1.22 15.03 2.80
C TYR A 139 1.02 16.49 2.38
N VAL A 140 2.04 17.29 2.63
CA VAL A 140 2.04 18.74 2.35
C VAL A 140 3.20 19.06 1.44
N TYR A 141 2.98 19.95 0.48
CA TYR A 141 4.02 20.41 -0.43
C TYR A 141 3.79 21.84 -0.83
N THR A 142 4.84 22.49 -1.35
CA THR A 142 4.73 23.82 -1.93
C THR A 142 4.14 23.70 -3.34
N ALA A 143 3.14 24.53 -3.65
CA ALA A 143 2.50 24.52 -4.97
C ALA A 143 3.54 24.66 -6.09
N GLY A 144 3.46 23.75 -7.06
CA GLY A 144 4.41 23.67 -8.17
C GLY A 144 5.56 22.70 -7.96
N THR A 145 5.79 22.22 -6.74
CA THR A 145 6.87 21.26 -6.41
C THR A 145 6.33 20.10 -5.55
N PRO A 146 5.45 19.28 -6.14
CA PRO A 146 4.84 18.19 -5.40
C PRO A 146 5.82 17.10 -4.97
#